data_b1e8b1b42edc6ad47a861a4829617aee
#
_entry.id   b1e8b1b42edc6ad47a861a4829617aee
#
_cell.length_a   1.000
_cell.length_b   1.000
_cell.length_c   1.000
_cell.angle_alpha   90.00
_cell.angle_beta   90.00
_cell.angle_gamma   90.00
#
_symmetry.space_group_name_H-M   'P 1'
#
loop_
_entity.id
_entity.type
_entity.pdbx_description
1 polymer ?
#
loop_
_entity_poly.entity_id
_entity_poly.type
_entity_poly.pdbx_seq_one_letter_code
_entity_poly.pdbx_strand_id
1 'polypeptide(L)'
;MNTLEQILLFLYFPQFKSPASSRFEAFFQNISKKELSRKKKANKSKTIYPEKIVRNEDKRTSLIIKGIPSDIPKKDVRNLIEKYGNINYLYITKDLKNKENKDTSFVFINVINYKTIVPLFMNLRNYKFNSNGELFSLKIMYSSAQGKKQLKEYVKQAYFCQYFE
;
A
#
# COMPACT_ATOMS: atom_id res chain seq x y z
N MET A 1 0.19 -10.23 -33.50
CA MET A 1 0.16 -8.74 -33.46
C MET A 1 -0.18 -8.31 -32.05
N ASN A 2 0.69 -7.50 -31.46
CA ASN A 2 0.55 -7.05 -30.06
C ASN A 2 -0.52 -5.96 -29.98
N THR A 3 -1.26 -5.89 -28.89
CA THR A 3 -2.39 -4.93 -28.67
C THR A 3 -1.99 -3.46 -28.94
N LEU A 4 -0.72 -3.12 -28.72
CA LEU A 4 -0.16 -1.79 -28.97
C LEU A 4 -0.03 -1.48 -30.48
N GLU A 5 0.31 -2.46 -31.31
CA GLU A 5 0.42 -2.28 -32.77
C GLU A 5 -0.95 -2.07 -33.42
N GLN A 6 -1.99 -2.71 -32.88
CA GLN A 6 -3.37 -2.48 -33.34
C GLN A 6 -3.86 -1.07 -32.98
N ILE A 7 -3.46 -0.53 -31.83
CA ILE A 7 -3.81 0.83 -31.39
C ILE A 7 -3.12 1.88 -32.27
N LEU A 8 -1.86 1.68 -32.65
CA LEU A 8 -1.12 2.58 -33.54
C LEU A 8 -1.71 2.60 -34.95
N LEU A 9 -2.14 1.46 -35.49
CA LEU A 9 -2.78 1.36 -36.81
C LEU A 9 -4.10 2.17 -36.85
N PHE A 10 -4.89 2.18 -35.77
CA PHE A 10 -6.15 2.93 -35.68
C PHE A 10 -5.95 4.45 -35.56
N LEU A 11 -4.87 4.89 -34.93
CA LEU A 11 -4.55 6.32 -34.80
C LEU A 11 -4.02 6.95 -36.08
N TYR A 12 -3.37 6.14 -36.97
CA TYR A 12 -2.76 6.64 -38.19
C TYR A 12 -3.63 6.47 -39.45
N PHE A 13 -4.69 5.65 -39.41
CA PHE A 13 -5.57 5.41 -40.55
C PHE A 13 -7.06 5.60 -40.23
N PRO A 14 -7.55 6.86 -40.20
CA PRO A 14 -8.92 7.18 -39.79
C PRO A 14 -10.04 6.73 -40.77
N GLN A 15 -9.67 6.16 -41.91
CA GLN A 15 -10.63 5.76 -42.96
C GLN A 15 -11.21 4.34 -42.77
N PHE A 16 -10.78 3.59 -41.78
CA PHE A 16 -11.41 2.30 -41.45
C PHE A 16 -12.57 2.45 -40.46
N LYS A 17 -13.60 3.20 -40.84
CA LYS A 17 -14.88 3.24 -40.11
C LYS A 17 -15.73 2.04 -40.49
N SER A 18 -15.58 0.92 -39.79
CA SER A 18 -16.51 -0.20 -39.85
C SER A 18 -17.60 -0.05 -38.75
N PRO A 19 -18.79 -0.64 -38.87
CA PRO A 19 -19.84 -0.59 -37.82
C PRO A 19 -19.42 -1.21 -36.48
N ALA A 20 -18.32 -1.93 -36.41
CA ALA A 20 -17.70 -2.41 -35.17
C ALA A 20 -17.03 -1.29 -34.35
N SER A 21 -16.83 -0.09 -34.91
CA SER A 21 -16.15 1.04 -34.29
C SER A 21 -16.88 1.56 -33.04
N SER A 22 -18.20 1.56 -33.00
CA SER A 22 -18.96 2.08 -31.85
C SER A 22 -18.82 1.21 -30.58
N ARG A 23 -18.67 -0.12 -30.75
CA ARG A 23 -18.40 -1.03 -29.61
C ARG A 23 -16.96 -0.88 -29.11
N PHE A 24 -16.00 -0.65 -30.02
CA PHE A 24 -14.61 -0.39 -29.66
C PHE A 24 -14.45 0.95 -28.96
N GLU A 25 -15.08 2.02 -29.42
CA GLU A 25 -15.07 3.33 -28.75
C GLU A 25 -15.65 3.27 -27.35
N ALA A 26 -16.79 2.57 -27.16
CA ALA A 26 -17.37 2.34 -25.84
C ALA A 26 -16.44 1.52 -24.92
N PHE A 27 -15.72 0.53 -25.49
CA PHE A 27 -14.74 -0.26 -24.74
C PHE A 27 -13.54 0.61 -24.30
N PHE A 28 -12.97 1.45 -25.19
CA PHE A 28 -11.87 2.35 -24.86
C PHE A 28 -12.28 3.45 -23.88
N GLN A 29 -13.48 4.03 -24.02
CA GLN A 29 -14.00 4.98 -23.04
C GLN A 29 -14.18 4.34 -21.65
N ASN A 30 -14.60 3.08 -21.58
CA ASN A 30 -14.71 2.33 -20.32
C ASN A 30 -13.34 2.01 -19.71
N ILE A 31 -12.34 1.65 -20.52
CA ILE A 31 -10.95 1.43 -20.03
C ILE A 31 -10.38 2.75 -19.51
N SER A 32 -10.49 3.85 -20.27
CA SER A 32 -10.01 5.16 -19.88
C SER A 32 -10.69 5.68 -18.60
N LYS A 33 -12.02 5.50 -18.48
CA LYS A 33 -12.76 5.81 -17.24
C LYS A 33 -12.32 4.93 -16.06
N LYS A 34 -12.03 3.65 -16.30
CA LYS A 34 -11.55 2.71 -15.27
C LYS A 34 -10.12 3.01 -14.83
N GLU A 35 -9.26 3.45 -15.74
CA GLU A 35 -7.90 3.91 -15.42
C GLU A 35 -7.90 5.28 -14.72
N LEU A 36 -8.73 6.24 -15.16
CA LEU A 36 -8.91 7.52 -14.45
C LEU A 36 -9.48 7.31 -13.04
N SER A 37 -10.41 6.38 -12.86
CA SER A 37 -10.95 6.03 -11.54
C SER A 37 -9.91 5.32 -10.66
N ARG A 38 -9.03 4.49 -11.26
CA ARG A 38 -7.87 3.90 -10.57
C ARG A 38 -6.85 4.96 -10.16
N LYS A 39 -6.53 5.94 -11.02
CA LYS A 39 -5.63 7.06 -10.70
C LYS A 39 -6.23 7.99 -9.64
N LYS A 40 -7.53 8.27 -9.67
CA LYS A 40 -8.21 9.05 -8.62
C LYS A 40 -8.24 8.32 -7.26
N LYS A 41 -8.34 6.98 -7.23
CA LYS A 41 -8.19 6.19 -5.99
C LYS A 41 -6.76 6.15 -5.47
N ALA A 42 -5.74 6.27 -6.33
CA ALA A 42 -4.34 6.25 -5.93
C ALA A 42 -3.86 7.51 -5.20
N ASN A 43 -4.60 8.62 -5.28
CA ASN A 43 -4.22 9.92 -4.70
C ASN A 43 -4.79 10.18 -3.30
N LYS A 44 -5.34 9.20 -2.61
CA LYS A 44 -5.64 9.38 -1.18
C LYS A 44 -4.33 9.52 -0.41
N SER A 45 -4.12 10.67 0.24
CA SER A 45 -2.94 10.91 1.07
C SER A 45 -2.67 9.71 1.97
N LYS A 46 -1.42 9.24 1.97
CA LYS A 46 -0.98 8.15 2.86
C LYS A 46 -0.71 8.64 4.28
N THR A 47 -0.75 9.95 4.49
CA THR A 47 -0.52 10.58 5.79
C THR A 47 -1.67 10.30 6.74
N ILE A 48 -1.33 10.03 7.99
CA ILE A 48 -2.29 9.82 9.07
C ILE A 48 -2.56 11.17 9.74
N TYR A 49 -3.83 11.55 9.79
CA TYR A 49 -4.33 12.73 10.47
C TYR A 49 -5.23 12.27 11.63
N PRO A 50 -4.72 12.21 12.89
CA PRO A 50 -5.50 11.72 14.04
C PRO A 50 -6.84 12.42 14.22
N GLU A 51 -6.89 13.73 13.97
CA GLU A 51 -8.11 14.54 14.07
C GLU A 51 -9.22 14.07 13.11
N LYS A 52 -8.87 13.63 11.90
CA LYS A 52 -9.82 13.08 10.93
C LYS A 52 -10.40 11.74 11.38
N ILE A 53 -9.57 10.94 12.05
CA ILE A 53 -10.01 9.65 12.62
C ILE A 53 -11.00 9.89 13.75
N VAL A 54 -10.67 10.83 14.67
CA VAL A 54 -11.54 11.19 15.79
C VAL A 54 -12.89 11.72 15.31
N ARG A 55 -12.90 12.52 14.24
CA ARG A 55 -14.13 13.04 13.61
C ARG A 55 -14.88 12.03 12.75
N ASN A 56 -14.40 10.77 12.67
CA ASN A 56 -14.94 9.71 11.80
C ASN A 56 -14.89 10.01 10.29
N GLU A 57 -14.06 10.96 9.86
CA GLU A 57 -13.84 11.30 8.46
C GLU A 57 -12.88 10.32 7.76
N ASP A 58 -11.97 9.71 8.51
CA ASP A 58 -11.04 8.70 8.02
C ASP A 58 -11.23 7.37 8.76
N LYS A 59 -11.77 6.38 8.05
CA LYS A 59 -12.09 5.04 8.59
C LYS A 59 -11.18 3.95 8.01
N ARG A 60 -10.04 4.32 7.45
CA ARG A 60 -9.04 3.36 6.95
C ARG A 60 -8.46 2.56 8.09
N THR A 61 -8.17 1.27 7.83
CA THR A 61 -7.71 0.32 8.86
C THR A 61 -6.36 -0.29 8.58
N SER A 62 -5.82 -0.13 7.35
CA SER A 62 -4.56 -0.79 6.97
C SER A 62 -3.41 0.19 6.91
N LEU A 63 -2.32 -0.15 7.59
CA LEU A 63 -1.12 0.67 7.73
C LEU A 63 0.12 -0.06 7.26
N ILE A 64 1.15 0.72 6.94
CA ILE A 64 2.52 0.28 6.71
C ILE A 64 3.40 1.01 7.73
N ILE A 65 4.22 0.26 8.44
CA ILE A 65 5.25 0.79 9.34
C ILE A 65 6.61 0.44 8.74
N LYS A 66 7.47 1.45 8.58
CA LYS A 66 8.81 1.35 8.00
C LYS A 66 9.86 1.77 9.00
N GLY A 67 11.13 1.43 8.71
CA GLY A 67 12.26 1.85 9.54
C GLY A 67 12.47 0.98 10.77
N ILE A 68 12.05 -0.28 10.72
CA ILE A 68 12.32 -1.27 11.77
C ILE A 68 13.62 -1.99 11.39
N PRO A 69 14.68 -1.99 12.22
CA PRO A 69 15.89 -2.75 11.94
C PRO A 69 15.60 -4.24 11.76
N SER A 70 16.29 -4.90 10.82
CA SER A 70 16.01 -6.30 10.48
C SER A 70 16.52 -7.29 11.52
N ASP A 71 17.42 -6.87 12.41
CA ASP A 71 17.93 -7.63 13.54
C ASP A 71 16.96 -7.71 14.72
N ILE A 72 15.94 -6.80 14.77
CA ILE A 72 14.93 -6.87 15.81
C ILE A 72 14.04 -8.11 15.61
N PRO A 73 13.89 -8.97 16.64
CA PRO A 73 13.07 -10.17 16.54
C PRO A 73 11.63 -9.85 16.16
N LYS A 74 11.07 -10.61 15.20
CA LYS A 74 9.68 -10.41 14.75
C LYS A 74 8.66 -10.45 15.89
N LYS A 75 8.95 -11.26 16.94
CA LYS A 75 8.11 -11.36 18.13
C LYS A 75 8.05 -10.02 18.88
N ASP A 76 9.19 -9.33 19.02
CA ASP A 76 9.26 -8.07 19.76
C ASP A 76 8.57 -6.94 18.98
N VAL A 77 8.75 -6.92 17.66
CA VAL A 77 8.01 -6.01 16.78
C VAL A 77 6.50 -6.24 16.89
N ARG A 78 6.05 -7.50 16.89
CA ARG A 78 4.64 -7.86 17.07
C ARG A 78 4.12 -7.38 18.42
N ASN A 79 4.81 -7.71 19.51
CA ASN A 79 4.43 -7.33 20.87
C ASN A 79 4.31 -5.81 21.03
N LEU A 80 5.27 -5.06 20.46
CA LEU A 80 5.25 -3.60 20.48
C LEU A 80 4.00 -3.04 19.81
N ILE A 81 3.63 -3.58 18.64
CA ILE A 81 2.49 -3.10 17.86
C ILE A 81 1.17 -3.50 18.54
N GLU A 82 1.05 -4.75 18.99
CA GLU A 82 -0.15 -5.27 19.65
C GLU A 82 -0.45 -4.58 20.99
N LYS A 83 0.58 -4.05 21.66
CA LYS A 83 0.42 -3.24 22.89
C LYS A 83 -0.47 -2.00 22.66
N TYR A 84 -0.43 -1.41 21.47
CA TYR A 84 -1.11 -0.16 21.16
C TYR A 84 -2.26 -0.28 20.17
N GLY A 85 -2.39 -1.44 19.51
CA GLY A 85 -3.39 -1.63 18.47
C GLY A 85 -4.06 -3.01 18.52
N ASN A 86 -5.39 -3.04 18.37
CA ASN A 86 -6.12 -4.29 18.22
C ASN A 86 -6.05 -4.74 16.75
N ILE A 87 -5.18 -5.74 16.46
CA ILE A 87 -4.78 -6.13 15.11
C ILE A 87 -5.41 -7.46 14.74
N ASN A 88 -5.89 -7.58 13.49
CA ASN A 88 -6.37 -8.84 12.92
C ASN A 88 -5.53 -9.36 11.74
N TYR A 89 -4.51 -8.59 11.34
CA TYR A 89 -3.51 -9.01 10.36
C TYR A 89 -2.20 -8.27 10.60
N LEU A 90 -1.10 -9.03 10.57
CA LEU A 90 0.26 -8.51 10.66
C LEU A 90 1.20 -9.35 9.80
N TYR A 91 2.00 -8.69 8.97
CA TYR A 91 3.03 -9.31 8.16
C TYR A 91 4.30 -8.46 8.17
N ILE A 92 5.45 -9.10 8.41
CA ILE A 92 6.76 -8.46 8.48
C ILE A 92 7.61 -8.99 7.33
N THR A 93 8.20 -8.07 6.55
CA THR A 93 9.10 -8.39 5.44
C THR A 93 10.28 -7.44 5.39
N LYS A 94 11.40 -7.87 4.81
CA LYS A 94 12.55 -7.00 4.58
C LYS A 94 12.25 -5.89 3.56
N ASP A 95 12.88 -4.73 3.72
CA ASP A 95 12.84 -3.64 2.75
C ASP A 95 13.91 -3.82 1.67
N LEU A 96 13.60 -4.60 0.64
CA LEU A 96 14.51 -4.86 -0.46
C LEU A 96 14.76 -3.62 -1.37
N LYS A 97 14.00 -2.53 -1.18
CA LYS A 97 14.09 -1.30 -1.99
C LYS A 97 14.82 -0.16 -1.29
N ASN A 98 15.34 -0.41 -0.09
CA ASN A 98 16.07 0.62 0.64
C ASN A 98 17.45 0.84 0.02
N LYS A 99 17.59 1.95 -0.73
CA LYS A 99 18.83 2.35 -1.41
C LYS A 99 19.92 2.86 -0.44
N GLU A 100 19.55 3.12 0.82
CA GLU A 100 20.46 3.70 1.85
C GLU A 100 21.29 2.63 2.58
N ASN A 101 21.35 1.40 2.06
CA ASN A 101 22.08 0.25 2.65
C ASN A 101 21.72 -0.07 4.13
N LYS A 102 20.60 0.46 4.62
CA LYS A 102 20.10 0.14 5.95
C LYS A 102 19.23 -1.10 5.87
N ASP A 103 19.63 -2.17 6.53
CA ASP A 103 18.85 -3.40 6.62
C ASP A 103 17.62 -3.17 7.51
N THR A 104 16.53 -2.73 6.89
CA THR A 104 15.26 -2.44 7.56
C THR A 104 14.13 -3.32 7.07
N SER A 105 13.09 -3.43 7.88
CA SER A 105 11.89 -4.20 7.61
C SER A 105 10.66 -3.30 7.47
N PHE A 106 9.68 -3.79 6.70
CA PHE A 106 8.32 -3.26 6.63
C PHE A 106 7.38 -4.13 7.45
N VAL A 107 6.44 -3.48 8.14
CA VAL A 107 5.32 -4.17 8.76
C VAL A 107 4.02 -3.68 8.12
N PHE A 108 3.24 -4.64 7.62
CA PHE A 108 1.89 -4.42 7.13
C PHE A 108 0.93 -4.86 8.22
N ILE A 109 0.04 -3.97 8.64
CA ILE A 109 -0.96 -4.29 9.65
C ILE A 109 -2.36 -3.88 9.19
N ASN A 110 -3.36 -4.62 9.66
CA ASN A 110 -4.74 -4.18 9.63
C ASN A 110 -5.32 -4.23 11.04
N VAL A 111 -5.86 -3.10 11.48
CA VAL A 111 -6.55 -3.00 12.77
C VAL A 111 -8.02 -3.36 12.64
N ILE A 112 -8.62 -3.91 13.69
CA ILE A 112 -10.04 -4.26 13.72
C ILE A 112 -10.91 -3.00 13.71
N ASN A 113 -10.50 -1.99 14.49
CA ASN A 113 -11.21 -0.73 14.61
C ASN A 113 -10.27 0.43 14.24
N TYR A 114 -10.66 1.25 13.27
CA TYR A 114 -9.87 2.39 12.80
C TYR A 114 -9.54 3.39 13.91
N LYS A 115 -10.36 3.52 14.96
CA LYS A 115 -10.08 4.40 16.11
C LYS A 115 -8.83 3.99 16.89
N THR A 116 -8.46 2.71 16.87
CA THR A 116 -7.22 2.24 17.52
C THR A 116 -5.95 2.69 16.81
N ILE A 117 -6.06 3.23 15.60
CA ILE A 117 -4.93 3.85 14.89
C ILE A 117 -4.41 5.07 15.65
N VAL A 118 -5.29 5.83 16.33
CA VAL A 118 -4.86 7.04 17.05
C VAL A 118 -3.85 6.71 18.15
N PRO A 119 -4.16 5.85 19.15
CA PRO A 119 -3.19 5.50 20.19
C PRO A 119 -1.95 4.80 19.60
N LEU A 120 -2.11 3.92 18.62
CA LEU A 120 -0.99 3.26 17.94
C LEU A 120 -0.06 4.29 17.29
N PHE A 121 -0.58 5.22 16.51
CA PHE A 121 0.20 6.25 15.83
C PHE A 121 0.88 7.19 16.83
N MET A 122 0.17 7.65 17.86
CA MET A 122 0.71 8.60 18.85
C MET A 122 1.87 7.99 19.66
N ASN A 123 1.79 6.70 19.99
CA ASN A 123 2.87 6.03 20.73
C ASN A 123 4.06 5.64 19.84
N LEU A 124 3.79 5.21 18.61
CA LEU A 124 4.87 4.70 17.73
C LEU A 124 5.56 5.79 16.90
N ARG A 125 4.93 6.93 16.61
CA ARG A 125 5.53 7.97 15.74
C ARG A 125 6.85 8.53 16.25
N ASN A 126 7.04 8.55 17.58
CA ASN A 126 8.25 9.04 18.24
C ASN A 126 9.13 7.89 18.76
N TYR A 127 8.68 6.65 18.57
CA TYR A 127 9.44 5.48 18.99
C TYR A 127 10.68 5.30 18.10
N LYS A 128 11.81 5.02 18.74
CA LYS A 128 13.08 4.75 18.06
C LYS A 128 13.61 3.39 18.49
N PHE A 129 13.99 2.59 17.52
CA PHE A 129 14.77 1.39 17.79
C PHE A 129 16.25 1.77 17.89
N ASN A 130 16.95 1.20 18.86
CA ASN A 130 18.41 1.22 18.90
C ASN A 130 18.91 -0.14 18.39
N SER A 131 19.69 -0.12 17.32
CA SER A 131 20.33 -1.30 16.75
C SER A 131 21.77 -0.95 16.43
N ASN A 132 22.71 -1.69 17.01
CA ASN A 132 24.15 -1.49 16.84
C ASN A 132 24.64 -0.04 17.09
N GLY A 133 24.02 0.66 18.06
CA GLY A 133 24.32 2.06 18.37
C GLY A 133 23.67 3.10 17.43
N GLU A 134 22.94 2.66 16.41
CA GLU A 134 22.20 3.54 15.51
C GLU A 134 20.72 3.62 15.91
N LEU A 135 20.16 4.85 15.85
CA LEU A 135 18.76 5.10 16.16
C LEU A 135 17.90 5.11 14.89
N PHE A 136 16.94 4.22 14.82
CA PHE A 136 16.01 4.07 13.71
C PHE A 136 14.64 4.65 14.07
N SER A 137 14.20 5.63 13.30
CA SER A 137 12.88 6.26 13.46
C SER A 137 11.83 5.55 12.64
N LEU A 138 10.63 5.34 13.22
CA LEU A 138 9.53 4.71 12.53
C LEU A 138 8.78 5.71 11.62
N LYS A 139 8.45 5.26 10.41
CA LYS A 139 7.54 5.96 9.50
C LYS A 139 6.25 5.18 9.35
N ILE A 140 5.15 5.76 9.82
CA ILE A 140 3.83 5.11 9.83
C ILE A 140 2.95 5.81 8.80
N MET A 141 2.31 5.04 7.92
CA MET A 141 1.45 5.57 6.87
C MET A 141 0.33 4.60 6.52
N TYR A 142 -0.72 5.10 5.88
CA TYR A 142 -1.75 4.23 5.33
C TYR A 142 -1.22 3.38 4.18
N SER A 143 -1.66 2.12 4.13
CA SER A 143 -1.49 1.26 2.96
C SER A 143 -2.41 1.72 1.82
N SER A 144 -1.99 1.49 0.57
CA SER A 144 -2.87 1.64 -0.60
C SER A 144 -3.97 0.58 -0.63
N ALA A 145 -3.68 -0.63 -0.16
CA ALA A 145 -4.66 -1.69 0.02
C ALA A 145 -5.32 -1.54 1.40
N GLN A 146 -6.64 -1.45 1.45
CA GLN A 146 -7.40 -1.23 2.68
C GLN A 146 -8.29 -2.42 3.02
N GLY A 147 -8.34 -2.74 4.33
CA GLY A 147 -9.01 -3.92 4.86
C GLY A 147 -8.14 -5.19 4.78
N LYS A 148 -8.37 -6.12 5.72
CA LYS A 148 -7.58 -7.36 5.88
C LYS A 148 -7.43 -8.15 4.58
N LYS A 149 -8.53 -8.34 3.82
CA LYS A 149 -8.52 -9.14 2.58
C LYS A 149 -7.63 -8.52 1.51
N GLN A 150 -7.85 -7.22 1.22
CA GLN A 150 -7.08 -6.52 0.19
C GLN A 150 -5.60 -6.37 0.58
N LEU A 151 -5.31 -6.13 1.87
CA LEU A 151 -3.94 -6.03 2.35
C LEU A 151 -3.21 -7.37 2.21
N LYS A 152 -3.86 -8.48 2.55
CA LYS A 152 -3.29 -9.83 2.40
C LYS A 152 -2.95 -10.14 0.94
N GLU A 153 -3.86 -9.85 0.01
CA GLU A 153 -3.62 -10.04 -1.43
C GLU A 153 -2.50 -9.12 -1.94
N TYR A 154 -2.48 -7.86 -1.53
CA TYR A 154 -1.42 -6.92 -1.88
C TYR A 154 -0.04 -7.42 -1.44
N VAL A 155 0.09 -7.86 -0.19
CA VAL A 155 1.34 -8.40 0.36
C VAL A 155 1.76 -9.65 -0.41
N LYS A 156 0.82 -10.56 -0.69
CA LYS A 156 1.06 -11.78 -1.46
C LYS A 156 1.61 -11.45 -2.85
N GLN A 157 0.97 -10.56 -3.60
CA GLN A 157 1.42 -10.16 -4.93
C GLN A 157 2.77 -9.43 -4.91
N ALA A 158 2.99 -8.55 -3.93
CA ALA A 158 4.19 -7.71 -3.89
C ALA A 158 5.45 -8.44 -3.39
N TYR A 159 5.30 -9.49 -2.58
CA TYR A 159 6.42 -10.09 -1.86
C TYR A 159 6.55 -11.61 -2.05
N PHE A 160 5.48 -12.34 -2.41
CA PHE A 160 5.56 -13.77 -2.71
C PHE A 160 5.98 -14.06 -4.16
N CYS A 161 5.67 -13.20 -5.12
CA CYS A 161 6.10 -13.40 -6.50
C CYS A 161 7.61 -13.21 -6.72
N GLN A 162 8.35 -12.65 -5.75
CA GLN A 162 9.80 -12.44 -5.84
C GLN A 162 10.64 -13.67 -5.49
N TYR A 163 10.01 -14.78 -5.08
CA TYR A 163 10.72 -16.02 -4.72
C TYR A 163 10.67 -17.09 -5.84
N PHE A 164 10.14 -16.74 -7.01
CA PHE A 164 10.00 -17.67 -8.14
C PHE A 164 10.65 -17.17 -9.45
N GLU A 165 11.57 -16.21 -9.36
CA GLU A 165 12.46 -15.84 -10.47
C GLU A 165 13.89 -16.35 -10.24
#